data_da06c09f6ec4b6f2638276c804785b32
#
_entry.id   da06c09f6ec4b6f2638276c804785b32
#
_cell.length_a   1.000
_cell.length_b   1.000
_cell.length_c   1.000
_cell.angle_alpha   90.00
_cell.angle_beta   90.00
_cell.angle_gamma   90.00
#
_symmetry.space_group_name_H-M   'P 1'
#
loop_
_entity.id
_entity.type
_entity.pdbx_description
1 polymer ?
#
loop_
_entity_poly.entity_id
_entity_poly.type
_entity_poly.pdbx_seq_one_letter_code
_entity_poly.pdbx_strand_id
1 'polypeptide(L)'
;MTKKRLILTLIAAFMLLSGCVRTSPAIPGTPEITLPPTASSPTSTPSHLSPLFDLHIFVGGHGWASNVDQTRFYNTRNFGEHWLTVTPAGLTSNESGWATATSFPNGDLGWICRSETESSANLYTSSDGGHTWQTLDLDFPCGQLSRLNADEGYILSDQGVAAGSQYVSLYHTADGGQSWELRFEHDPADPDDHGLPTGGMKNYFGFLSSDIGLVAGSVPVSGSVYLFRTVDGGTSWIQSDCQGLPLDENQETSIDKIIRINPTTAVLPVRSYLADGNSVTYFCSTTDAAESWQYVGMLENVEFFDFGTQLTGVAYGQNKMFQTEDGGKTWTETTAGLPPAVTPVSLDMINNLAGFLIATTTPETLVDNRIYMTGNNGKDWQPMPGNIIESTTINSAP
;
A
#
# COMPACT_ATOMS: atom_id res chain seq x y z
N MET A 1 76.94 -20.95 -7.11
CA MET A 1 77.45 -21.27 -8.42
C MET A 1 76.33 -21.86 -9.25
N THR A 2 76.18 -21.38 -10.49
CA THR A 2 75.32 -21.83 -11.60
C THR A 2 73.82 -21.74 -11.43
N LYS A 3 73.27 -20.63 -11.92
CA LYS A 3 71.86 -20.39 -12.28
C LYS A 3 71.47 -21.19 -13.50
N LYS A 4 70.44 -22.02 -13.46
CA LYS A 4 69.73 -22.54 -14.64
C LYS A 4 68.47 -21.73 -14.86
N ARG A 5 68.40 -21.03 -15.97
CA ARG A 5 67.22 -20.37 -16.53
C ARG A 5 66.35 -21.44 -17.16
N LEU A 6 65.07 -21.48 -16.75
CA LEU A 6 64.06 -22.28 -17.48
C LEU A 6 63.22 -21.31 -18.29
N ILE A 7 63.25 -21.48 -19.60
CA ILE A 7 62.45 -20.77 -20.61
C ILE A 7 61.11 -21.48 -20.64
N LEU A 8 60.02 -20.79 -20.27
CA LEU A 8 58.66 -21.29 -20.44
C LEU A 8 58.05 -20.71 -21.70
N THR A 9 57.81 -21.58 -22.65
CA THR A 9 57.21 -21.28 -23.96
C THR A 9 55.68 -21.05 -23.77
N LEU A 10 55.22 -19.86 -24.13
CA LEU A 10 53.79 -19.51 -24.10
C LEU A 10 53.11 -20.12 -25.36
N ILE A 11 52.25 -21.11 -25.18
CA ILE A 11 51.31 -21.57 -26.19
C ILE A 11 50.00 -20.81 -25.98
N ALA A 12 49.69 -19.88 -26.87
CA ALA A 12 48.42 -19.20 -26.92
C ALA A 12 47.34 -20.13 -27.53
N ALA A 13 46.50 -20.71 -26.68
CA ALA A 13 45.29 -21.38 -27.12
C ALA A 13 44.16 -20.36 -27.21
N PHE A 14 43.74 -20.07 -28.43
CA PHE A 14 42.53 -19.30 -28.71
C PHE A 14 41.32 -20.16 -28.37
N MET A 15 40.71 -19.99 -27.16
CA MET A 15 39.40 -20.52 -26.86
C MET A 15 38.36 -19.53 -27.38
N LEU A 16 37.63 -19.95 -28.39
CA LEU A 16 36.35 -19.35 -28.80
C LEU A 16 35.37 -19.52 -27.65
N LEU A 17 35.16 -18.46 -26.86
CA LEU A 17 34.07 -18.36 -25.91
C LEU A 17 32.78 -18.17 -26.68
N SER A 18 32.10 -19.27 -26.98
CA SER A 18 30.67 -19.25 -27.30
C SER A 18 29.93 -18.73 -26.07
N GLY A 19 29.51 -17.50 -26.14
CA GLY A 19 28.68 -16.87 -25.11
C GLY A 19 27.34 -17.62 -25.02
N CYS A 20 27.21 -18.51 -24.03
CA CYS A 20 25.90 -18.94 -23.58
C CYS A 20 25.25 -17.76 -22.92
N VAL A 21 24.34 -17.12 -23.62
CA VAL A 21 23.30 -16.28 -22.99
C VAL A 21 22.55 -17.17 -22.01
N ARG A 22 22.81 -17.02 -20.74
CA ARG A 22 21.96 -17.60 -19.71
C ARG A 22 20.64 -16.84 -19.76
N THR A 23 19.66 -17.41 -20.44
CA THR A 23 18.27 -17.07 -20.22
C THR A 23 17.96 -17.46 -18.78
N SER A 24 17.72 -16.48 -17.92
CA SER A 24 17.11 -16.73 -16.60
C SER A 24 15.84 -17.53 -16.82
N PRO A 25 15.60 -18.59 -16.06
CA PRO A 25 14.34 -19.29 -16.15
C PRO A 25 13.21 -18.31 -15.81
N ALA A 26 12.24 -18.18 -16.70
CA ALA A 26 11.03 -17.44 -16.45
C ALA A 26 10.38 -18.04 -15.19
N ILE A 27 10.03 -17.20 -14.22
CA ILE A 27 9.28 -17.59 -13.03
C ILE A 27 7.94 -18.12 -13.53
N PRO A 28 7.58 -19.39 -13.29
CA PRO A 28 6.30 -19.91 -13.73
C PRO A 28 5.19 -19.27 -12.88
N GLY A 29 4.31 -18.51 -13.51
CA GLY A 29 3.06 -18.10 -12.88
C GLY A 29 2.80 -16.62 -12.75
N THR A 30 3.65 -15.73 -13.28
CA THR A 30 3.24 -14.33 -13.41
C THR A 30 2.31 -14.23 -14.62
N PRO A 31 1.01 -13.91 -14.45
CA PRO A 31 0.14 -13.69 -15.59
C PRO A 31 0.68 -12.51 -16.39
N GLU A 32 0.91 -12.73 -17.68
CA GLU A 32 1.25 -11.67 -18.62
C GLU A 32 0.04 -10.74 -18.72
N ILE A 33 0.16 -9.53 -18.17
CA ILE A 33 -0.87 -8.51 -18.32
C ILE A 33 -0.78 -8.05 -19.76
N THR A 34 -1.70 -8.53 -20.60
CA THR A 34 -1.89 -7.99 -21.93
C THR A 34 -2.52 -6.61 -21.74
N LEU A 35 -1.71 -5.57 -21.79
CA LEU A 35 -2.21 -4.20 -21.82
C LEU A 35 -3.16 -4.06 -23.03
N PRO A 36 -4.24 -3.32 -22.90
CA PRO A 36 -5.10 -3.04 -24.06
C PRO A 36 -4.24 -2.45 -25.17
N PRO A 37 -4.53 -2.76 -26.46
CA PRO A 37 -3.76 -2.26 -27.57
C PRO A 37 -3.69 -0.73 -27.50
N THR A 38 -2.47 -0.20 -27.61
CA THR A 38 -2.23 1.26 -27.60
C THR A 38 -3.15 1.90 -28.64
N ALA A 39 -4.19 2.57 -28.19
CA ALA A 39 -5.09 3.26 -29.05
C ALA A 39 -4.29 4.33 -29.80
N SER A 40 -4.45 4.37 -31.13
CA SER A 40 -3.91 5.42 -31.97
C SER A 40 -4.20 6.78 -31.38
N SER A 41 -3.19 7.64 -31.23
CA SER A 41 -3.25 8.97 -30.63
C SER A 41 -4.60 9.65 -30.85
N PRO A 42 -5.39 9.87 -29.81
CA PRO A 42 -6.64 10.59 -29.96
C PRO A 42 -6.33 12.06 -30.14
N THR A 43 -6.84 12.63 -31.17
CA THR A 43 -7.03 14.07 -31.34
C THR A 43 -7.73 14.61 -30.09
N SER A 44 -7.09 15.51 -29.36
CA SER A 44 -7.57 16.28 -28.20
C SER A 44 -8.94 15.84 -27.64
N THR A 45 -8.94 14.79 -26.83
CA THR A 45 -10.14 14.42 -26.07
C THR A 45 -10.27 15.37 -24.88
N PRO A 46 -11.47 15.87 -24.57
CA PRO A 46 -11.67 16.63 -23.37
C PRO A 46 -11.25 15.79 -22.17
N SER A 47 -10.38 16.35 -21.37
CA SER A 47 -9.94 15.78 -20.11
C SER A 47 -11.14 15.48 -19.22
N HIS A 48 -11.42 14.21 -19.00
CA HIS A 48 -12.51 13.81 -18.11
C HIS A 48 -12.07 14.09 -16.66
N LEU A 49 -12.78 14.97 -16.00
CA LEU A 49 -12.63 15.19 -14.57
C LEU A 49 -13.19 13.98 -13.85
N SER A 50 -12.44 13.46 -12.87
CA SER A 50 -12.86 12.30 -12.08
C SER A 50 -12.95 12.70 -10.60
N PRO A 51 -13.98 12.27 -9.88
CA PRO A 51 -14.05 12.44 -8.43
C PRO A 51 -13.13 11.47 -7.69
N LEU A 52 -12.41 10.58 -8.36
CA LEU A 52 -11.55 9.60 -7.74
C LEU A 52 -10.34 10.29 -7.08
N PHE A 53 -10.06 9.90 -5.85
CA PHE A 53 -8.95 10.42 -5.08
C PHE A 53 -7.94 9.33 -4.75
N ASP A 54 -8.42 8.14 -4.37
CA ASP A 54 -7.61 6.97 -4.08
C ASP A 54 -8.06 5.80 -4.95
N LEU A 55 -7.12 4.98 -5.40
CA LEU A 55 -7.41 3.78 -6.17
C LEU A 55 -6.41 2.67 -5.88
N HIS A 56 -6.89 1.44 -6.02
CA HIS A 56 -6.06 0.24 -6.03
C HIS A 56 -6.58 -0.74 -7.09
N ILE A 57 -5.72 -1.11 -8.03
CA ILE A 57 -6.06 -2.03 -9.12
C ILE A 57 -5.22 -3.29 -9.00
N PHE A 58 -5.88 -4.43 -8.99
CA PHE A 58 -5.27 -5.75 -8.89
C PHE A 58 -4.89 -6.30 -10.27
N VAL A 59 -3.98 -7.25 -10.24
CA VAL A 59 -3.65 -8.08 -11.42
C VAL A 59 -4.95 -8.71 -11.96
N GLY A 60 -5.25 -8.48 -13.22
CA GLY A 60 -6.53 -8.91 -13.83
C GLY A 60 -7.49 -7.76 -14.10
N GLY A 61 -7.18 -6.54 -13.68
CA GLY A 61 -7.90 -5.32 -14.05
C GLY A 61 -9.11 -5.00 -13.19
N HIS A 62 -9.37 -5.79 -12.15
CA HIS A 62 -10.34 -5.45 -11.13
C HIS A 62 -9.73 -4.47 -10.13
N GLY A 63 -10.52 -3.57 -9.58
CA GLY A 63 -10.00 -2.62 -8.60
C GLY A 63 -11.08 -1.81 -7.92
N TRP A 64 -10.66 -1.08 -6.89
CA TRP A 64 -11.48 -0.21 -6.08
C TRP A 64 -10.95 1.21 -6.11
N ALA A 65 -11.83 2.16 -5.94
CA ALA A 65 -11.47 3.56 -5.76
C ALA A 65 -12.46 4.26 -4.82
N SER A 66 -12.04 5.40 -4.28
CA SER A 66 -12.91 6.27 -3.49
C SER A 66 -12.74 7.74 -3.89
N ASN A 67 -13.72 8.56 -3.54
CA ASN A 67 -13.55 10.02 -3.54
C ASN A 67 -12.80 10.48 -2.27
N VAL A 68 -12.42 11.75 -2.24
CA VAL A 68 -11.59 12.34 -1.16
C VAL A 68 -12.19 12.18 0.23
N ASP A 69 -13.52 12.29 0.36
CA ASP A 69 -14.21 12.19 1.67
C ASP A 69 -14.57 10.75 2.03
N GLN A 70 -14.25 9.78 1.17
CA GLN A 70 -14.62 8.36 1.32
C GLN A 70 -16.14 8.17 1.55
N THR A 71 -16.95 8.99 0.88
CA THR A 71 -18.41 8.91 0.88
C THR A 71 -18.96 8.23 -0.37
N ARG A 72 -18.09 8.04 -1.38
CA ARG A 72 -18.41 7.32 -2.61
C ARG A 72 -17.31 6.33 -2.94
N PHE A 73 -17.74 5.13 -3.30
CA PHE A 73 -16.88 4.03 -3.68
C PHE A 73 -17.19 3.55 -5.09
N TYR A 74 -16.16 3.12 -5.76
CA TYR A 74 -16.20 2.72 -7.15
C TYR A 74 -15.46 1.40 -7.33
N ASN A 75 -15.93 0.58 -8.28
CA ASN A 75 -15.25 -0.64 -8.68
C ASN A 75 -15.00 -0.63 -10.19
N THR A 76 -13.89 -1.17 -10.61
CA THR A 76 -13.56 -1.40 -12.02
C THR A 76 -13.31 -2.87 -12.28
N ARG A 77 -13.54 -3.33 -13.53
CA ARG A 77 -13.21 -4.67 -14.01
C ARG A 77 -12.41 -4.63 -15.32
N ASN A 78 -11.93 -3.46 -15.71
CA ASN A 78 -11.21 -3.23 -16.96
C ASN A 78 -10.08 -2.19 -16.81
N PHE A 79 -9.25 -2.38 -15.78
CA PHE A 79 -8.08 -1.53 -15.53
C PHE A 79 -8.39 -0.03 -15.39
N GLY A 80 -9.57 0.33 -14.85
CA GLY A 80 -9.93 1.72 -14.63
C GLY A 80 -10.40 2.49 -15.86
N GLU A 81 -10.64 1.84 -17.02
CA GLU A 81 -11.29 2.49 -18.16
C GLU A 81 -12.71 2.94 -17.82
N HIS A 82 -13.43 2.09 -17.06
CA HIS A 82 -14.76 2.38 -16.54
C HIS A 82 -14.82 2.05 -15.05
N TRP A 83 -15.47 2.92 -14.31
CA TRP A 83 -15.71 2.79 -12.89
C TRP A 83 -17.20 2.78 -12.60
N LEU A 84 -17.69 1.73 -11.98
CA LEU A 84 -19.07 1.61 -11.54
C LEU A 84 -19.19 2.17 -10.12
N THR A 85 -20.16 3.03 -9.87
CA THR A 85 -20.50 3.48 -8.53
C THR A 85 -21.08 2.31 -7.73
N VAL A 86 -20.45 1.95 -6.63
CA VAL A 86 -20.79 0.78 -5.79
C VAL A 86 -20.90 1.14 -4.31
N THR A 87 -21.22 2.38 -4.01
CA THR A 87 -21.34 2.87 -2.62
C THR A 87 -22.45 2.12 -1.88
N PRO A 88 -22.21 1.60 -0.66
CA PRO A 88 -23.25 0.97 0.16
C PRO A 88 -24.43 1.91 0.41
N ALA A 89 -25.64 1.39 0.38
CA ALA A 89 -26.81 2.15 0.81
C ALA A 89 -26.70 2.46 2.31
N GLY A 90 -26.91 3.71 2.68
CA GLY A 90 -26.79 4.17 4.08
C GLY A 90 -25.42 4.78 4.40
N LEU A 91 -24.40 4.59 3.59
CA LEU A 91 -23.13 5.32 3.74
C LEU A 91 -23.33 6.76 3.21
N THR A 92 -23.85 7.61 4.04
CA THR A 92 -24.12 9.02 3.73
C THR A 92 -22.91 9.90 4.00
N SER A 93 -23.01 11.21 3.71
CA SER A 93 -21.98 12.19 4.07
C SER A 93 -21.64 12.09 5.56
N ASN A 94 -20.36 12.19 5.87
CA ASN A 94 -19.86 12.10 7.24
C ASN A 94 -20.13 13.38 8.04
N GLU A 95 -21.36 13.54 8.52
CA GLU A 95 -21.74 14.69 9.37
C GLU A 95 -21.12 14.61 10.77
N SER A 96 -20.79 13.40 11.24
CA SER A 96 -20.20 13.16 12.56
C SER A 96 -18.68 13.39 12.61
N GLY A 97 -18.01 13.49 11.45
CA GLY A 97 -16.55 13.67 11.37
C GLY A 97 -15.73 12.39 11.63
N TRP A 98 -16.36 11.23 11.78
CA TRP A 98 -15.66 9.96 11.97
C TRP A 98 -15.01 9.49 10.65
N ALA A 99 -13.77 9.04 10.75
CA ALA A 99 -13.06 8.49 9.59
C ALA A 99 -13.73 7.20 9.09
N THR A 100 -13.66 6.99 7.79
CA THR A 100 -14.05 5.72 7.16
C THR A 100 -12.81 4.86 7.00
N ALA A 101 -12.86 3.62 7.47
CA ALA A 101 -11.81 2.63 7.26
C ALA A 101 -12.22 1.67 6.15
N THR A 102 -11.25 1.21 5.36
CA THR A 102 -11.50 0.31 4.24
C THR A 102 -10.49 -0.82 4.20
N SER A 103 -10.90 -1.97 3.65
CA SER A 103 -10.01 -3.08 3.34
C SER A 103 -10.51 -3.81 2.10
N PHE A 104 -9.70 -3.80 1.04
CA PHE A 104 -9.98 -4.41 -0.25
C PHE A 104 -8.86 -5.40 -0.62
N PRO A 105 -8.92 -6.67 -0.18
CA PRO A 105 -7.85 -7.64 -0.44
C PRO A 105 -7.76 -8.08 -1.91
N ASN A 106 -8.83 -7.87 -2.67
CA ASN A 106 -8.90 -8.13 -4.12
C ASN A 106 -10.06 -7.32 -4.74
N GLY A 107 -10.29 -7.48 -6.04
CA GLY A 107 -11.30 -6.73 -6.77
C GLY A 107 -12.77 -7.05 -6.44
N ASP A 108 -13.03 -8.14 -5.71
CA ASP A 108 -14.38 -8.59 -5.39
C ASP A 108 -14.73 -8.42 -3.90
N LEU A 109 -13.74 -8.60 -3.02
CA LEU A 109 -13.94 -8.51 -1.57
C LEU A 109 -13.73 -7.08 -1.08
N GLY A 110 -14.67 -6.56 -0.29
CA GLY A 110 -14.58 -5.24 0.29
C GLY A 110 -15.19 -5.16 1.68
N TRP A 111 -14.49 -4.46 2.57
CA TRP A 111 -14.99 -3.95 3.84
C TRP A 111 -14.88 -2.44 3.86
N ILE A 112 -15.95 -1.80 4.31
CA ILE A 112 -16.01 -0.37 4.60
C ILE A 112 -16.60 -0.26 6.00
N CYS A 113 -15.89 0.36 6.92
CA CYS A 113 -16.35 0.52 8.30
C CYS A 113 -16.41 2.00 8.64
N ARG A 114 -17.50 2.41 9.27
CA ARG A 114 -17.68 3.77 9.79
C ARG A 114 -18.23 3.75 11.19
N SER A 115 -17.55 4.45 12.10
CA SER A 115 -18.05 4.64 13.45
C SER A 115 -19.29 5.55 13.46
N GLU A 116 -20.30 5.15 14.21
CA GLU A 116 -21.52 5.93 14.45
C GLU A 116 -21.42 6.71 15.77
N THR A 117 -20.72 6.10 16.72
CA THR A 117 -20.45 6.69 18.05
C THR A 117 -19.04 6.27 18.51
N GLU A 118 -18.63 6.69 19.69
CA GLU A 118 -17.39 6.25 20.35
C GLU A 118 -17.39 4.75 20.71
N SER A 119 -18.53 4.08 20.65
CA SER A 119 -18.68 2.68 21.06
C SER A 119 -19.44 1.81 20.06
N SER A 120 -19.71 2.29 18.85
CA SER A 120 -20.44 1.52 17.84
C SER A 120 -20.05 1.94 16.43
N ALA A 121 -20.19 1.01 15.50
CA ALA A 121 -19.90 1.23 14.10
C ALA A 121 -20.79 0.39 13.18
N ASN A 122 -20.85 0.78 11.90
CA ASN A 122 -21.41 -0.03 10.82
C ASN A 122 -20.29 -0.57 9.96
N LEU A 123 -20.27 -1.89 9.78
CA LEU A 123 -19.42 -2.59 8.83
C LEU A 123 -20.24 -2.98 7.60
N TYR A 124 -19.86 -2.44 6.46
CA TYR A 124 -20.40 -2.86 5.16
C TYR A 124 -19.46 -3.90 4.56
N THR A 125 -19.99 -5.06 4.19
CA THR A 125 -19.22 -6.16 3.59
C THR A 125 -19.78 -6.51 2.21
N SER A 126 -18.90 -6.70 1.24
CA SER A 126 -19.20 -7.16 -0.11
C SER A 126 -18.28 -8.30 -0.51
N SER A 127 -18.78 -9.21 -1.36
CA SER A 127 -18.01 -10.30 -1.98
C SER A 127 -18.17 -10.35 -3.51
N ASP A 128 -18.75 -9.32 -4.11
CA ASP A 128 -19.08 -9.26 -5.55
C ASP A 128 -18.63 -7.94 -6.21
N GLY A 129 -17.63 -7.28 -5.64
CA GLY A 129 -17.13 -6.00 -6.15
C GLY A 129 -18.04 -4.82 -5.83
N GLY A 130 -18.80 -4.92 -4.74
CA GLY A 130 -19.68 -3.87 -4.27
C GLY A 130 -21.04 -3.79 -5.00
N HIS A 131 -21.38 -4.80 -5.84
CA HIS A 131 -22.70 -4.86 -6.45
C HIS A 131 -23.78 -5.08 -5.40
N THR A 132 -23.46 -5.87 -4.36
CA THR A 132 -24.31 -6.01 -3.18
C THR A 132 -23.50 -5.80 -1.91
N TRP A 133 -24.14 -5.23 -0.90
CA TRP A 133 -23.56 -4.99 0.41
C TRP A 133 -24.47 -5.53 1.51
N GLN A 134 -23.86 -6.19 2.47
CA GLN A 134 -24.48 -6.50 3.75
C GLN A 134 -23.98 -5.49 4.79
N THR A 135 -24.88 -4.97 5.63
CA THR A 135 -24.53 -4.10 6.75
C THR A 135 -24.58 -4.92 8.05
N LEU A 136 -23.55 -4.80 8.85
CA LEU A 136 -23.38 -5.47 10.13
C LEU A 136 -23.10 -4.39 11.19
N ASP A 137 -23.85 -4.44 12.29
CA ASP A 137 -23.66 -3.53 13.42
C ASP A 137 -22.54 -4.06 14.30
N LEU A 138 -21.63 -3.18 14.71
CA LEU A 138 -20.54 -3.46 15.64
C LEU A 138 -20.82 -2.75 16.96
N ASP A 139 -20.55 -3.41 18.10
CA ASP A 139 -20.62 -2.87 19.46
C ASP A 139 -19.28 -2.27 19.93
N PHE A 140 -18.42 -1.91 18.98
CA PHE A 140 -17.16 -1.21 19.17
C PHE A 140 -16.91 -0.25 17.98
N PRO A 141 -16.09 0.80 18.15
CA PRO A 141 -15.81 1.73 17.07
C PRO A 141 -14.91 1.11 16.01
N CYS A 142 -14.95 1.66 14.80
CA CYS A 142 -13.98 1.35 13.76
C CYS A 142 -12.58 1.83 14.13
N GLY A 143 -11.63 1.32 13.43
CA GLY A 143 -10.24 1.75 13.41
C GLY A 143 -9.64 1.35 12.07
N GLN A 144 -8.60 0.54 12.05
CA GLN A 144 -8.00 0.02 10.82
C GLN A 144 -8.47 -1.41 10.54
N LEU A 145 -8.62 -1.72 9.25
CA LEU A 145 -9.18 -3.00 8.79
C LEU A 145 -8.10 -3.82 8.07
N SER A 146 -8.12 -5.13 8.30
CA SER A 146 -7.34 -6.09 7.53
C SER A 146 -8.19 -7.30 7.18
N ARG A 147 -8.86 -7.30 6.02
CA ARG A 147 -9.59 -8.44 5.50
C ARG A 147 -8.64 -9.35 4.75
N LEU A 148 -8.56 -10.63 5.13
CA LEU A 148 -7.68 -11.61 4.49
C LEU A 148 -8.38 -12.35 3.35
N ASN A 149 -9.61 -12.76 3.56
CA ASN A 149 -10.43 -13.51 2.61
C ASN A 149 -11.93 -13.26 2.83
N ALA A 150 -12.79 -14.11 2.30
CA ALA A 150 -14.25 -13.96 2.44
C ALA A 150 -14.72 -14.05 3.90
N ASP A 151 -14.09 -14.92 4.66
CA ASP A 151 -14.54 -15.29 6.00
C ASP A 151 -13.69 -14.63 7.10
N GLU A 152 -12.41 -14.37 6.83
CA GLU A 152 -11.43 -14.03 7.86
C GLU A 152 -10.92 -12.58 7.73
N GLY A 153 -10.77 -11.94 8.88
CA GLY A 153 -10.13 -10.63 8.97
C GLY A 153 -10.11 -10.05 10.39
N TYR A 154 -9.56 -8.86 10.48
CA TYR A 154 -9.25 -8.19 11.73
C TYR A 154 -9.67 -6.72 11.70
N ILE A 155 -10.04 -6.20 12.85
CA ILE A 155 -10.25 -4.76 13.10
C ILE A 155 -9.36 -4.35 14.28
N LEU A 156 -8.46 -3.42 14.04
CA LEU A 156 -7.77 -2.69 15.12
C LEU A 156 -8.63 -1.48 15.45
N SER A 157 -9.49 -1.65 16.43
CA SER A 157 -10.45 -0.64 16.87
C SER A 157 -9.77 0.48 17.63
N ASP A 158 -10.07 1.73 17.30
CA ASP A 158 -9.52 2.90 17.97
C ASP A 158 -10.37 3.25 19.20
N GLN A 159 -9.77 3.12 20.38
CA GLN A 159 -10.41 3.40 21.67
C GLN A 159 -10.13 4.82 22.18
N GLY A 160 -9.43 5.63 21.38
CA GLY A 160 -9.14 7.02 21.66
C GLY A 160 -7.64 7.35 21.78
N VAL A 161 -7.36 8.65 21.71
CA VAL A 161 -6.00 9.20 21.73
C VAL A 161 -5.87 10.21 22.86
N ALA A 162 -4.80 10.07 23.66
CA ALA A 162 -4.49 11.02 24.71
C ALA A 162 -2.98 11.17 24.91
N ALA A 163 -2.47 12.41 24.95
CA ALA A 163 -1.10 12.75 25.32
C ALA A 163 -0.01 11.94 24.58
N GLY A 164 -0.17 11.72 23.27
CA GLY A 164 0.80 10.97 22.45
C GLY A 164 0.67 9.46 22.58
N SER A 165 -0.43 8.96 23.15
CA SER A 165 -0.77 7.55 23.26
C SER A 165 -2.09 7.29 22.54
N GLN A 166 -2.18 6.14 21.87
CA GLN A 166 -3.39 5.65 21.23
C GLN A 166 -3.76 4.30 21.84
N TYR A 167 -4.96 4.22 22.39
CA TYR A 167 -5.53 2.99 22.94
C TYR A 167 -6.24 2.24 21.81
N VAL A 168 -5.99 0.95 21.71
CA VAL A 168 -6.57 0.11 20.66
C VAL A 168 -6.98 -1.25 21.22
N SER A 169 -8.05 -1.82 20.65
CA SER A 169 -8.45 -3.21 20.86
C SER A 169 -8.44 -3.96 19.54
N LEU A 170 -8.02 -5.21 19.53
CA LEU A 170 -7.95 -6.04 18.33
C LEU A 170 -9.08 -7.07 18.34
N TYR A 171 -9.89 -7.03 17.30
CA TYR A 171 -10.96 -7.99 17.06
C TYR A 171 -10.67 -8.84 15.84
N HIS A 172 -11.04 -10.12 15.90
CA HIS A 172 -10.93 -11.10 14.84
C HIS A 172 -12.29 -11.68 14.49
N THR A 173 -12.52 -11.92 13.20
CA THR A 173 -13.66 -12.69 12.70
C THR A 173 -13.19 -13.86 11.86
N ALA A 174 -13.94 -14.97 11.89
CA ALA A 174 -13.77 -16.14 11.05
C ALA A 174 -15.05 -16.48 10.24
N ASP A 175 -16.03 -15.58 10.22
CA ASP A 175 -17.34 -15.76 9.57
C ASP A 175 -17.76 -14.54 8.72
N GLY A 176 -16.79 -13.79 8.23
CA GLY A 176 -17.00 -12.65 7.35
C GLY A 176 -17.48 -11.37 8.04
N GLY A 177 -17.33 -11.30 9.36
CA GLY A 177 -17.72 -10.16 10.18
C GLY A 177 -19.05 -10.33 10.92
N GLN A 178 -19.69 -11.52 10.84
CA GLN A 178 -20.96 -11.78 11.53
C GLN A 178 -20.78 -11.91 13.06
N SER A 179 -19.62 -12.41 13.49
CA SER A 179 -19.21 -12.41 14.89
C SER A 179 -17.74 -12.01 15.05
N TRP A 180 -17.43 -11.45 16.21
CA TRP A 180 -16.10 -10.93 16.51
C TRP A 180 -15.59 -11.47 17.83
N GLU A 181 -14.33 -11.88 17.87
CA GLU A 181 -13.59 -12.32 19.05
C GLU A 181 -12.56 -11.25 19.41
N LEU A 182 -12.59 -10.77 20.66
CA LEU A 182 -11.53 -9.88 21.18
C LEU A 182 -10.25 -10.70 21.36
N ARG A 183 -9.19 -10.31 20.64
CA ARG A 183 -7.88 -10.94 20.68
C ARG A 183 -6.92 -10.24 21.61
N PHE A 184 -7.02 -8.92 21.67
CA PHE A 184 -6.17 -8.07 22.45
C PHE A 184 -6.92 -6.80 22.88
N GLU A 185 -6.73 -6.43 24.12
CA GLU A 185 -7.07 -5.14 24.68
C GLU A 185 -6.01 -4.79 25.73
N HIS A 186 -5.50 -3.57 25.68
CA HIS A 186 -4.51 -3.14 26.65
C HIS A 186 -5.10 -3.06 28.05
N ASP A 187 -4.55 -3.81 28.99
CA ASP A 187 -4.85 -3.70 30.41
C ASP A 187 -3.68 -3.06 31.17
N PRO A 188 -3.78 -1.78 31.57
CA PRO A 188 -2.71 -1.12 32.30
C PRO A 188 -2.45 -1.72 33.70
N ALA A 189 -3.32 -2.59 34.19
CA ALA A 189 -3.16 -3.29 35.46
C ALA A 189 -2.42 -4.64 35.32
N ASP A 190 -2.27 -5.15 34.08
CA ASP A 190 -1.54 -6.38 33.81
C ASP A 190 -0.04 -6.09 33.55
N PRO A 191 0.87 -6.45 34.49
CA PRO A 191 2.30 -6.24 34.28
C PRO A 191 2.92 -7.16 33.20
N ASP A 192 2.20 -8.23 32.82
CA ASP A 192 2.61 -9.20 31.81
C ASP A 192 1.88 -8.97 30.46
N ASP A 193 1.29 -7.76 30.29
CA ASP A 193 0.64 -7.39 29.04
C ASP A 193 1.66 -7.45 27.88
N HIS A 194 1.50 -8.48 27.04
CA HIS A 194 2.29 -8.72 25.83
C HIS A 194 1.73 -8.01 24.60
N GLY A 195 0.85 -7.04 24.81
CA GLY A 195 0.15 -6.30 23.78
C GLY A 195 0.96 -5.20 23.12
N LEU A 196 0.25 -4.41 22.33
CA LEU A 196 0.82 -3.22 21.71
C LEU A 196 0.99 -2.11 22.76
N PRO A 197 2.16 -1.44 22.83
CA PRO A 197 2.33 -0.30 23.71
C PRO A 197 1.29 0.79 23.42
N THR A 198 0.73 1.39 24.45
CA THR A 198 -0.20 2.53 24.31
C THR A 198 0.52 3.76 23.75
N GLY A 199 1.79 3.96 24.09
CA GLY A 199 2.61 5.05 23.54
C GLY A 199 2.72 4.98 22.03
N GLY A 200 2.71 6.14 21.38
CA GLY A 200 2.77 6.27 19.91
C GLY A 200 1.42 6.09 19.21
N MET A 201 1.43 6.45 17.93
CA MET A 201 0.28 6.35 17.03
C MET A 201 0.43 5.13 16.13
N LYS A 202 -0.64 4.36 15.95
CA LYS A 202 -0.71 3.17 15.10
C LYS A 202 -1.22 3.61 13.72
N ASN A 203 -0.31 4.04 12.85
CA ASN A 203 -0.66 4.59 11.53
C ASN A 203 -0.93 3.50 10.48
N TYR A 204 -0.37 2.31 10.68
CA TYR A 204 -0.56 1.15 9.81
C TYR A 204 -0.90 -0.10 10.61
N PHE A 205 -1.85 -0.86 10.09
CA PHE A 205 -2.25 -2.17 10.58
C PHE A 205 -2.53 -3.10 9.40
N GLY A 206 -2.06 -4.34 9.45
CA GLY A 206 -2.35 -5.32 8.42
C GLY A 206 -1.87 -6.73 8.78
N PHE A 207 -2.66 -7.72 8.39
CA PHE A 207 -2.30 -9.14 8.53
C PHE A 207 -1.81 -9.70 7.20
N LEU A 208 -0.72 -10.47 7.25
CA LEU A 208 -0.17 -11.21 6.11
C LEU A 208 -0.83 -12.59 5.98
N SER A 209 -1.22 -13.18 7.10
CA SER A 209 -1.96 -14.45 7.25
C SER A 209 -2.78 -14.41 8.52
N SER A 210 -3.51 -15.49 8.84
CA SER A 210 -4.26 -15.63 10.10
C SER A 210 -3.40 -15.43 11.36
N ASP A 211 -2.13 -15.79 11.31
CA ASP A 211 -1.26 -15.74 12.48
C ASP A 211 -0.34 -14.52 12.48
N ILE A 212 0.06 -14.04 11.30
CA ILE A 212 1.10 -13.04 11.13
C ILE A 212 0.49 -11.68 10.81
N GLY A 213 0.62 -10.74 11.71
CA GLY A 213 0.19 -9.35 11.57
C GLY A 213 1.28 -8.34 11.90
N LEU A 214 1.09 -7.11 11.42
CA LEU A 214 1.99 -5.99 11.61
C LEU A 214 1.21 -4.76 12.09
N VAL A 215 1.75 -4.06 13.05
CA VAL A 215 1.35 -2.70 13.44
C VAL A 215 2.57 -1.81 13.35
N ALA A 216 2.42 -0.68 12.68
CA ALA A 216 3.49 0.30 12.56
C ALA A 216 2.95 1.73 12.74
N GLY A 217 3.85 2.68 12.97
CA GLY A 217 3.40 4.05 13.18
C GLY A 217 4.51 5.00 13.59
N SER A 218 4.18 5.90 14.50
CA SER A 218 5.11 6.89 15.03
C SER A 218 5.12 6.88 16.55
N VAL A 219 6.27 7.15 17.12
CA VAL A 219 6.44 7.33 18.56
C VAL A 219 7.21 8.62 18.80
N PRO A 220 6.84 9.43 19.81
CA PRO A 220 7.53 10.68 20.13
C PRO A 220 8.83 10.40 20.89
N VAL A 221 9.65 9.45 20.39
CA VAL A 221 10.96 9.07 20.89
C VAL A 221 11.92 9.03 19.71
N SER A 222 12.81 9.99 19.67
CA SER A 222 13.80 10.09 18.58
C SER A 222 14.69 8.85 18.51
N GLY A 223 15.13 8.52 17.29
CA GLY A 223 15.96 7.35 17.03
C GLY A 223 15.27 5.99 17.15
N SER A 224 13.93 5.99 17.28
CA SER A 224 13.12 4.78 17.44
C SER A 224 12.19 4.56 16.29
N VAL A 225 11.91 3.30 15.97
CA VAL A 225 10.92 2.88 14.99
C VAL A 225 9.77 2.19 15.72
N TYR A 226 8.52 2.62 15.46
CA TYR A 226 7.34 1.94 15.97
C TYR A 226 6.92 0.86 14.96
N LEU A 227 7.35 -0.37 15.22
CA LEU A 227 7.01 -1.53 14.40
C LEU A 227 6.86 -2.75 15.31
N PHE A 228 5.72 -3.41 15.23
CA PHE A 228 5.39 -4.60 16.01
C PHE A 228 4.86 -5.69 15.09
N ARG A 229 5.20 -6.94 15.41
CA ARG A 229 4.78 -8.15 14.72
C ARG A 229 4.12 -9.11 15.68
N THR A 230 3.03 -9.74 15.25
CA THR A 230 2.42 -10.90 15.89
C THR A 230 2.66 -12.16 15.06
N VAL A 231 2.65 -13.32 15.72
CA VAL A 231 2.71 -14.66 15.11
C VAL A 231 1.63 -15.60 15.66
N ASP A 232 0.70 -15.06 16.44
CA ASP A 232 -0.35 -15.80 17.15
C ASP A 232 -1.75 -15.17 16.96
N GLY A 233 -1.94 -14.52 15.80
CA GLY A 233 -3.22 -13.89 15.47
C GLY A 233 -3.54 -12.65 16.30
N GLY A 234 -2.51 -11.96 16.80
CA GLY A 234 -2.66 -10.71 17.52
C GLY A 234 -2.83 -10.84 19.02
N THR A 235 -2.68 -12.04 19.57
CA THR A 235 -2.73 -12.26 21.03
C THR A 235 -1.51 -11.66 21.73
N SER A 236 -0.34 -11.76 21.11
CA SER A 236 0.87 -11.11 21.58
C SER A 236 1.62 -10.38 20.46
N TRP A 237 2.40 -9.36 20.85
CA TRP A 237 3.12 -8.52 19.92
C TRP A 237 4.59 -8.36 20.34
N ILE A 238 5.49 -8.48 19.37
CA ILE A 238 6.93 -8.38 19.57
C ILE A 238 7.42 -7.19 18.74
N GLN A 239 8.22 -6.32 19.36
CA GLN A 239 8.86 -5.23 18.64
C GLN A 239 9.79 -5.81 17.56
N SER A 240 9.74 -5.21 16.38
CA SER A 240 10.53 -5.56 15.22
C SER A 240 11.37 -4.37 14.78
N ASP A 241 12.59 -4.63 14.31
CA ASP A 241 13.52 -3.59 13.89
C ASP A 241 14.00 -3.83 12.46
N CYS A 242 14.37 -2.75 11.77
CA CYS A 242 15.05 -2.84 10.49
C CYS A 242 16.56 -2.85 10.69
N GLN A 243 17.21 -3.97 10.40
CA GLN A 243 18.65 -4.13 10.57
C GLN A 243 19.45 -3.23 9.63
N GLY A 244 20.40 -2.49 10.17
CA GLY A 244 21.26 -1.60 9.40
C GLY A 244 20.63 -0.26 9.02
N LEU A 245 19.45 0.06 9.54
CA LEU A 245 18.78 1.35 9.34
C LEU A 245 19.65 2.48 9.95
N PRO A 246 20.10 3.48 9.14
CA PRO A 246 21.03 4.51 9.60
C PRO A 246 20.28 5.69 10.24
N LEU A 247 19.48 5.45 11.29
CA LEU A 247 18.80 6.50 12.03
C LEU A 247 19.76 7.23 12.97
N ASP A 248 19.63 8.55 12.98
CA ASP A 248 20.21 9.39 14.03
C ASP A 248 19.31 9.36 15.28
N GLU A 249 19.93 9.36 16.47
CA GLU A 249 19.23 9.36 17.75
C GLU A 249 18.31 10.58 17.98
N ASN A 250 18.47 11.64 17.17
CA ASN A 250 17.66 12.86 17.25
C ASN A 250 16.54 12.92 16.20
N GLN A 251 16.40 11.90 15.35
CA GLN A 251 15.38 11.87 14.31
C GLN A 251 14.08 11.23 14.79
N GLU A 252 12.97 11.92 14.55
CA GLU A 252 11.63 11.33 14.71
C GLU A 252 11.27 10.56 13.44
N THR A 253 10.59 9.43 13.61
CA THR A 253 10.19 8.57 12.49
C THR A 253 8.69 8.34 12.46
N SER A 254 8.17 8.08 11.26
CA SER A 254 6.81 7.61 11.02
C SER A 254 6.81 6.50 9.97
N ILE A 255 5.93 5.51 10.18
CA ILE A 255 5.59 4.49 9.20
C ILE A 255 4.08 4.60 8.95
N ASP A 256 3.70 5.07 7.78
CA ASP A 256 2.30 5.33 7.44
C ASP A 256 1.70 4.23 6.57
N LYS A 257 2.54 3.38 5.96
CA LYS A 257 2.13 2.19 5.19
C LYS A 257 3.23 1.15 5.15
N ILE A 258 2.85 -0.10 4.94
CA ILE A 258 3.75 -1.20 4.54
C ILE A 258 3.24 -1.72 3.19
N ILE A 259 4.12 -1.79 2.19
CA ILE A 259 3.76 -2.23 0.85
C ILE A 259 3.94 -3.74 0.78
N ARG A 260 2.82 -4.45 0.76
CA ARG A 260 2.80 -5.91 0.66
C ARG A 260 2.91 -6.34 -0.80
N ILE A 261 3.95 -7.07 -1.13
CA ILE A 261 4.15 -7.65 -2.48
C ILE A 261 3.50 -9.03 -2.59
N ASN A 262 3.68 -9.86 -1.55
CA ASN A 262 3.08 -11.18 -1.44
C ASN A 262 3.08 -11.61 0.04
N PRO A 263 2.60 -12.81 0.42
CA PRO A 263 2.50 -13.22 1.83
C PRO A 263 3.82 -13.21 2.62
N THR A 264 4.97 -13.30 1.96
CA THR A 264 6.28 -13.33 2.62
C THR A 264 7.15 -12.10 2.35
N THR A 265 6.80 -11.31 1.33
CA THR A 265 7.63 -10.21 0.86
C THR A 265 6.90 -8.88 1.02
N ALA A 266 7.56 -7.92 1.66
CA ALA A 266 7.04 -6.56 1.81
C ALA A 266 8.18 -5.53 1.81
N VAL A 267 7.81 -4.28 1.55
CA VAL A 267 8.67 -3.10 1.68
C VAL A 267 8.13 -2.23 2.81
N LEU A 268 9.00 -1.86 3.73
CA LEU A 268 8.73 -1.02 4.88
C LEU A 268 9.39 0.34 4.67
N PRO A 269 8.64 1.38 4.34
CA PRO A 269 9.17 2.75 4.30
C PRO A 269 9.15 3.36 5.70
N VAL A 270 10.30 3.82 6.15
CA VAL A 270 10.46 4.57 7.41
C VAL A 270 10.77 6.01 7.05
N ARG A 271 9.82 6.90 7.26
CA ARG A 271 10.02 8.34 7.04
C ARG A 271 10.63 8.99 8.25
N SER A 272 11.63 9.82 8.04
CA SER A 272 12.25 10.64 9.06
C SER A 272 12.17 12.12 8.66
N TYR A 273 11.88 12.98 9.63
CA TYR A 273 11.79 14.42 9.44
C TYR A 273 13.06 15.07 10.00
N LEU A 274 13.66 15.94 9.17
CA LEU A 274 14.90 16.63 9.49
C LEU A 274 14.62 18.03 10.07
N ALA A 275 15.54 18.55 10.84
CA ALA A 275 15.41 19.84 11.49
C ALA A 275 15.31 21.04 10.52
N ASP A 276 15.74 20.87 9.27
CA ASP A 276 15.67 21.88 8.20
C ASP A 276 14.34 21.87 7.43
N GLY A 277 13.40 21.00 7.82
CA GLY A 277 12.09 20.83 7.18
C GLY A 277 12.09 19.83 6.01
N ASN A 278 13.22 19.25 5.67
CA ASN A 278 13.31 18.15 4.70
C ASN A 278 12.87 16.82 5.35
N SER A 279 12.68 15.80 4.51
CA SER A 279 12.41 14.44 4.96
C SER A 279 13.29 13.43 4.22
N VAL A 280 13.55 12.31 4.86
CA VAL A 280 14.19 11.16 4.25
C VAL A 280 13.28 9.96 4.44
N THR A 281 13.01 9.22 3.36
CA THR A 281 12.35 7.93 3.45
C THR A 281 13.38 6.84 3.27
N TYR A 282 13.59 6.07 4.31
CA TYR A 282 14.42 4.86 4.30
C TYR A 282 13.56 3.68 3.90
N PHE A 283 14.08 2.79 3.06
CA PHE A 283 13.39 1.59 2.63
C PHE A 283 14.03 0.37 3.27
N CYS A 284 13.22 -0.42 3.95
CA CYS A 284 13.58 -1.74 4.45
C CYS A 284 12.78 -2.79 3.69
N SER A 285 13.30 -3.99 3.52
CA SER A 285 12.56 -5.08 2.88
C SER A 285 12.63 -6.36 3.68
N THR A 286 11.61 -7.19 3.53
CA THR A 286 11.54 -8.54 4.06
C THR A 286 11.20 -9.53 2.95
N THR A 287 11.61 -10.81 3.13
CA THR A 287 11.23 -11.96 2.28
C THR A 287 10.82 -13.18 3.10
N ASP A 288 10.66 -13.01 4.40
CA ASP A 288 10.41 -14.07 5.40
C ASP A 288 9.17 -13.78 6.27
N ALA A 289 8.15 -13.15 5.67
CA ALA A 289 6.91 -12.78 6.35
C ALA A 289 7.14 -11.85 7.56
N ALA A 290 8.02 -10.87 7.37
CA ALA A 290 8.39 -9.87 8.36
C ALA A 290 9.09 -10.43 9.62
N GLU A 291 9.67 -11.65 9.56
CA GLU A 291 10.49 -12.17 10.62
C GLU A 291 11.77 -11.32 10.79
N SER A 292 12.34 -10.87 9.68
CA SER A 292 13.43 -9.92 9.67
C SER A 292 13.26 -8.83 8.61
N TRP A 293 13.80 -7.65 8.88
CA TRP A 293 13.84 -6.54 7.96
C TRP A 293 15.27 -6.08 7.74
N GLN A 294 15.61 -5.80 6.48
CA GLN A 294 16.94 -5.32 6.11
C GLN A 294 16.83 -3.96 5.44
N TYR A 295 17.64 -3.02 5.88
CA TYR A 295 17.77 -1.74 5.20
C TYR A 295 18.29 -1.92 3.77
N VAL A 296 17.68 -1.22 2.84
CA VAL A 296 17.97 -1.32 1.41
C VAL A 296 18.59 -0.03 0.88
N GLY A 297 17.97 1.11 1.13
CA GLY A 297 18.38 2.41 0.63
C GLY A 297 17.43 3.52 1.06
N MET A 298 17.60 4.73 0.52
CA MET A 298 16.79 5.90 0.88
C MET A 298 16.48 6.79 -0.32
N LEU A 299 15.47 7.65 -0.14
CA LEU A 299 15.15 8.75 -1.06
C LEU A 299 14.72 9.98 -0.25
N GLU A 300 15.27 11.15 -0.61
CA GLU A 300 14.97 12.40 0.07
C GLU A 300 13.74 13.08 -0.49
N ASN A 301 12.95 13.72 0.38
CA ASN A 301 11.80 14.58 0.05
C ASN A 301 10.81 13.92 -0.92
N VAL A 302 10.54 12.64 -0.70
CA VAL A 302 9.55 11.89 -1.45
C VAL A 302 8.17 12.06 -0.83
N GLU A 303 7.16 12.30 -1.64
CA GLU A 303 5.78 12.50 -1.22
C GLU A 303 4.97 11.21 -1.40
N PHE A 304 5.07 10.60 -2.58
CA PHE A 304 4.37 9.38 -2.95
C PHE A 304 5.36 8.35 -3.48
N PHE A 305 5.13 7.09 -3.17
CA PHE A 305 5.89 5.97 -3.71
C PHE A 305 5.06 4.69 -3.62
N ASP A 306 5.35 3.78 -4.52
CA ASP A 306 4.81 2.43 -4.46
C ASP A 306 5.74 1.42 -5.16
N PHE A 307 5.60 0.14 -4.81
CA PHE A 307 6.40 -0.95 -5.34
C PHE A 307 5.50 -2.02 -5.95
N GLY A 308 5.64 -2.24 -7.23
CA GLY A 308 4.94 -3.33 -7.93
C GLY A 308 5.59 -4.69 -7.73
N THR A 309 6.87 -4.73 -7.34
CA THR A 309 7.61 -5.93 -6.91
C THR A 309 8.63 -5.56 -5.83
N GLN A 310 9.28 -6.54 -5.23
CA GLN A 310 10.37 -6.28 -4.29
C GLN A 310 11.50 -5.40 -4.87
N LEU A 311 11.73 -5.49 -6.19
CA LEU A 311 12.83 -4.79 -6.85
C LEU A 311 12.42 -3.52 -7.59
N THR A 312 11.19 -3.44 -8.05
CA THR A 312 10.74 -2.35 -8.91
C THR A 312 9.72 -1.47 -8.21
N GLY A 313 9.97 -0.19 -8.23
CA GLY A 313 9.10 0.81 -7.63
C GLY A 313 9.21 2.17 -8.32
N VAL A 314 8.23 3.02 -8.05
CA VAL A 314 8.13 4.38 -8.55
C VAL A 314 7.92 5.32 -7.37
N ALA A 315 8.49 6.50 -7.44
CA ALA A 315 8.31 7.55 -6.44
C ALA A 315 8.12 8.92 -7.08
N TYR A 316 7.46 9.80 -6.35
CA TYR A 316 7.30 11.20 -6.71
C TYR A 316 7.72 12.08 -5.52
N GLY A 317 8.48 13.12 -5.80
CA GLY A 317 8.88 14.12 -4.83
C GLY A 317 9.63 15.25 -5.52
N GLN A 318 9.59 16.45 -4.95
CA GLN A 318 10.26 17.64 -5.51
C GLN A 318 9.86 17.95 -6.97
N ASN A 319 8.59 17.69 -7.33
CA ASN A 319 8.06 17.79 -8.70
C ASN A 319 8.76 16.88 -9.73
N LYS A 320 9.30 15.75 -9.30
CA LYS A 320 10.02 14.78 -10.12
C LYS A 320 9.51 13.37 -9.88
N MET A 321 9.58 12.57 -10.92
CA MET A 321 9.34 11.12 -10.81
C MET A 321 10.68 10.39 -10.74
N PHE A 322 10.71 9.35 -9.91
CA PHE A 322 11.85 8.47 -9.73
C PHE A 322 11.43 7.02 -9.92
N GLN A 323 12.36 6.19 -10.35
CA GLN A 323 12.17 4.74 -10.44
C GLN A 323 13.34 4.01 -9.80
N THR A 324 13.05 2.83 -9.28
CA THR A 324 14.06 1.85 -8.83
C THR A 324 13.85 0.52 -9.55
N GLU A 325 14.95 -0.20 -9.80
CA GLU A 325 14.98 -1.57 -10.32
C GLU A 325 15.80 -2.51 -9.41
N ASP A 326 16.19 -2.02 -8.22
CA ASP A 326 17.03 -2.74 -7.25
C ASP A 326 16.46 -2.70 -5.82
N GLY A 327 15.16 -2.45 -5.70
CA GLY A 327 14.43 -2.46 -4.43
C GLY A 327 14.58 -1.20 -3.60
N GLY A 328 14.96 -0.08 -4.23
CA GLY A 328 15.16 1.19 -3.55
C GLY A 328 16.60 1.44 -3.09
N LYS A 329 17.58 0.61 -3.52
CA LYS A 329 19.01 0.88 -3.27
C LYS A 329 19.46 2.12 -4.02
N THR A 330 19.03 2.21 -5.29
CA THR A 330 19.27 3.36 -6.13
C THR A 330 17.97 3.83 -6.78
N TRP A 331 17.86 5.15 -6.94
CA TRP A 331 16.73 5.80 -7.58
C TRP A 331 17.23 6.65 -8.74
N THR A 332 16.57 6.50 -9.89
CA THR A 332 16.88 7.25 -11.10
C THR A 332 15.73 8.17 -11.44
N GLU A 333 16.02 9.45 -11.62
CA GLU A 333 15.04 10.43 -12.10
C GLU A 333 14.57 10.06 -13.51
N THR A 334 13.26 10.03 -13.75
CA THR A 334 12.69 9.78 -15.07
C THR A 334 12.51 11.10 -15.82
N THR A 335 12.94 11.11 -17.08
CA THR A 335 12.89 12.32 -17.92
C THR A 335 11.54 12.54 -18.60
N ALA A 336 10.74 11.50 -18.76
CA ALA A 336 9.39 11.56 -19.30
C ALA A 336 8.40 11.64 -18.14
N GLY A 337 8.15 12.86 -17.74
CA GLY A 337 7.27 13.12 -16.60
C GLY A 337 5.80 13.12 -16.95
N LEU A 338 5.03 13.38 -15.93
CA LEU A 338 3.65 13.82 -16.03
C LEU A 338 3.56 15.08 -16.90
N PRO A 339 2.39 15.34 -17.49
CA PRO A 339 2.15 16.63 -18.14
C PRO A 339 2.50 17.80 -17.21
N PRO A 340 2.97 18.92 -17.74
CA PRO A 340 3.27 20.09 -16.91
C PRO A 340 2.07 20.54 -16.08
N ALA A 341 2.32 20.99 -14.86
CA ALA A 341 1.33 21.55 -13.94
C ALA A 341 0.30 20.55 -13.41
N VAL A 342 0.62 19.26 -13.33
CA VAL A 342 -0.18 18.30 -12.56
C VAL A 342 0.62 17.81 -11.34
N THR A 343 -0.09 17.63 -10.24
CA THR A 343 0.45 17.13 -8.97
C THR A 343 -0.15 15.75 -8.69
N PRO A 344 0.66 14.70 -8.49
CA PRO A 344 0.20 13.41 -8.03
C PRO A 344 -0.52 13.50 -6.69
N VAL A 345 -1.57 12.68 -6.53
CA VAL A 345 -2.33 12.56 -5.27
C VAL A 345 -2.44 11.12 -4.82
N SER A 346 -2.29 10.15 -5.73
CA SER A 346 -2.27 8.71 -5.42
C SER A 346 -1.42 8.00 -6.46
N LEU A 347 -0.71 6.95 -6.04
CA LEU A 347 0.15 6.11 -6.87
C LEU A 347 -0.03 4.65 -6.46
N ASP A 348 -0.29 3.78 -7.43
CA ASP A 348 -0.52 2.35 -7.26
C ASP A 348 0.20 1.54 -8.34
N MET A 349 1.15 0.70 -7.95
CA MET A 349 1.94 -0.14 -8.86
C MET A 349 1.45 -1.59 -8.80
N ILE A 350 0.88 -2.10 -9.89
CA ILE A 350 0.34 -3.46 -9.94
C ILE A 350 1.46 -4.52 -10.05
N ASN A 351 2.52 -4.20 -10.77
CA ASN A 351 3.66 -5.11 -11.02
C ASN A 351 4.92 -4.33 -11.43
N ASN A 352 5.91 -5.03 -11.95
CA ASN A 352 7.18 -4.44 -12.37
C ASN A 352 7.10 -3.45 -13.55
N LEU A 353 5.97 -3.32 -14.23
CA LEU A 353 5.81 -2.44 -15.39
C LEU A 353 4.59 -1.54 -15.29
N ALA A 354 3.45 -2.11 -14.85
CA ALA A 354 2.16 -1.44 -14.87
C ALA A 354 1.84 -0.79 -13.53
N GLY A 355 1.27 0.40 -13.61
CA GLY A 355 0.78 1.14 -12.45
C GLY A 355 -0.16 2.26 -12.85
N PHE A 356 -0.81 2.84 -11.85
CA PHE A 356 -1.77 3.92 -11.98
C PHE A 356 -1.38 5.10 -11.11
N LEU A 357 -1.79 6.27 -11.54
CA LEU A 357 -1.57 7.52 -10.85
C LEU A 357 -2.84 8.36 -10.96
N ILE A 358 -3.29 8.92 -9.85
CA ILE A 358 -4.22 10.04 -9.87
C ILE A 358 -3.41 11.31 -9.70
N ALA A 359 -3.65 12.30 -10.56
CA ALA A 359 -3.04 13.62 -10.47
C ALA A 359 -4.08 14.72 -10.69
N THR A 360 -3.84 15.87 -10.09
CA THR A 360 -4.72 17.05 -10.14
C THR A 360 -3.98 18.29 -10.64
N THR A 361 -4.69 19.23 -11.24
CA THR A 361 -4.19 20.57 -11.53
C THR A 361 -4.62 21.59 -10.46
N THR A 362 -5.49 21.18 -9.52
CA THR A 362 -6.00 22.00 -8.42
C THR A 362 -5.76 21.31 -7.07
N PRO A 363 -4.50 21.23 -6.60
CA PRO A 363 -4.17 20.47 -5.38
C PRO A 363 -4.89 20.96 -4.13
N GLU A 364 -5.33 22.23 -4.09
CA GLU A 364 -6.06 22.78 -2.95
C GLU A 364 -7.51 22.27 -2.86
N THR A 365 -8.11 21.85 -3.98
CA THR A 365 -9.53 21.45 -4.03
C THR A 365 -9.74 20.01 -4.45
N LEU A 366 -8.78 19.40 -5.14
CA LEU A 366 -8.82 18.01 -5.63
C LEU A 366 -10.06 17.70 -6.50
N VAL A 367 -10.56 18.70 -7.24
CA VAL A 367 -11.84 18.55 -8.00
C VAL A 367 -11.63 18.20 -9.47
N ASP A 368 -10.39 18.31 -9.98
CA ASP A 368 -10.06 18.04 -11.39
C ASP A 368 -9.10 16.84 -11.55
N ASN A 369 -9.28 15.84 -10.71
CA ASN A 369 -8.44 14.65 -10.72
C ASN A 369 -8.51 13.91 -12.05
N ARG A 370 -7.36 13.40 -12.50
CA ARG A 370 -7.21 12.62 -13.72
C ARG A 370 -6.42 11.35 -13.44
N ILE A 371 -6.81 10.29 -14.10
CA ILE A 371 -6.13 9.01 -14.00
C ILE A 371 -5.10 8.90 -15.12
N TYR A 372 -3.92 8.45 -14.79
CA TYR A 372 -2.84 8.10 -15.72
C TYR A 372 -2.42 6.66 -15.49
N MET A 373 -1.96 6.00 -16.54
CA MET A 373 -1.43 4.64 -16.51
C MET A 373 -0.01 4.64 -17.05
N THR A 374 0.85 3.84 -16.45
CA THR A 374 2.15 3.46 -16.98
C THR A 374 2.17 1.98 -17.38
N GLY A 375 2.95 1.64 -18.40
CA GLY A 375 3.25 0.26 -18.80
C GLY A 375 4.75 -0.03 -18.82
N ASN A 376 5.57 0.85 -18.24
CA ASN A 376 7.03 0.78 -18.30
C ASN A 376 7.72 1.29 -17.01
N ASN A 377 7.13 0.92 -15.86
CA ASN A 377 7.65 1.28 -14.53
C ASN A 377 7.78 2.80 -14.32
N GLY A 378 6.75 3.56 -14.71
CA GLY A 378 6.70 4.99 -14.47
C GLY A 378 7.58 5.86 -15.39
N LYS A 379 8.18 5.28 -16.44
CA LYS A 379 8.97 6.06 -17.43
C LYS A 379 8.08 7.00 -18.23
N ASP A 380 6.88 6.52 -18.59
CA ASP A 380 5.86 7.30 -19.28
C ASP A 380 4.50 7.09 -18.63
N TRP A 381 3.68 8.14 -18.64
CA TRP A 381 2.32 8.13 -18.11
C TRP A 381 1.34 8.58 -19.18
N GLN A 382 0.33 7.76 -19.47
CA GLN A 382 -0.70 8.04 -20.46
C GLN A 382 -2.03 8.32 -19.75
N PRO A 383 -2.74 9.39 -20.14
CA PRO A 383 -4.04 9.68 -19.56
C PRO A 383 -5.05 8.58 -19.88
N MET A 384 -5.86 8.24 -18.89
CA MET A 384 -6.96 7.28 -19.06
C MET A 384 -8.32 7.99 -19.05
N PRO A 385 -9.32 7.42 -19.72
CA PRO A 385 -10.67 8.00 -19.74
C PRO A 385 -11.31 8.04 -18.34
N GLY A 386 -11.13 7.00 -17.51
CA GLY A 386 -11.65 6.96 -16.14
C GLY A 386 -13.16 7.23 -16.04
N ASN A 387 -13.95 6.72 -16.99
CA ASN A 387 -15.37 7.02 -17.08
C ASN A 387 -16.12 6.46 -15.87
N ILE A 388 -16.87 7.31 -15.18
CA ILE A 388 -17.77 6.90 -14.09
C ILE A 388 -19.11 6.50 -14.71
N ILE A 389 -19.59 5.33 -14.30
CA ILE A 389 -20.91 4.81 -14.64
C ILE A 389 -21.74 4.79 -13.34
N GLU A 390 -22.76 5.62 -13.27
CA GLU A 390 -23.69 5.57 -12.15
C GLU A 390 -24.48 4.25 -12.20
N SER A 391 -24.47 3.51 -11.11
CA SER A 391 -25.29 2.32 -10.96
C SER A 391 -26.76 2.77 -10.98
N THR A 392 -27.49 2.36 -11.99
CA THR A 392 -28.95 2.43 -11.91
C THR A 392 -29.35 1.45 -10.82
N THR A 393 -29.80 1.97 -9.69
CA THR A 393 -30.29 1.19 -8.54
C THR A 393 -31.28 0.16 -9.06
N ILE A 394 -30.85 -1.11 -9.12
CA ILE A 394 -31.81 -2.20 -9.22
C ILE A 394 -32.39 -2.28 -7.81
N ASN A 395 -33.51 -1.59 -7.60
CA ASN A 395 -34.37 -1.81 -6.47
C ASN A 395 -34.84 -3.26 -6.57
N SER A 396 -34.12 -4.19 -5.96
CA SER A 396 -34.67 -5.47 -5.62
C SER A 396 -35.71 -5.22 -4.54
N ALA A 397 -36.95 -5.19 -4.96
CA ALA A 397 -38.10 -5.23 -4.06
C ALA A 397 -38.15 -6.55 -3.27
N PRO A 398 -38.97 -6.62 -2.26
CA PRO A 398 -38.81 -7.13 -0.91
C PRO A 398 -38.65 -8.61 -0.79
#